data_ca8a8d434de185732671219b2803f0ce
#
_entry.id   ca8a8d434de185732671219b2803f0ce
#
_cell.length_a   1.000
_cell.length_b   1.000
_cell.length_c   1.000
_cell.angle_alpha   90.00
_cell.angle_beta   90.00
_cell.angle_gamma   90.00
#
_symmetry.space_group_name_H-M   'P 1'
#
loop_
_entity.id
_entity.type
_entity.pdbx_description
1 polymer ?
#
loop_
_entity_poly.entity_id
_entity_poly.type
_entity_poly.pdbx_seq_one_letter_code
_entity_poly.pdbx_strand_id
1 'polypeptide(L)'
;MITVLLAEDQAMMRGALSLLLGLEEDIEVVAEVGTGDRILPAALRHRPKVAVLDIELPGRNGLDAAADLAEQLPGCKVVIVTTFGRPGYLRQAMEVGVRAFLVKDRPVEELAAAIRRVHAGEVVIDPELAAAALRTGANPLTERERDVLTAATDGRTVADIAGTLHLSESTVRNYLSAAIAKTGTRNRIEAAHAAQEHGWL
;
A
#
# COMPACT_ATOMS: atom_id res chain seq x y z
N MET A 1 8.82 25.84 -1.01
CA MET A 1 9.46 24.60 -0.56
C MET A 1 8.39 23.56 -0.26
N ILE A 2 8.45 22.40 -0.88
CA ILE A 2 7.57 21.25 -0.65
C ILE A 2 8.28 20.31 0.31
N THR A 3 7.78 20.21 1.54
CA THR A 3 8.34 19.32 2.54
C THR A 3 7.83 17.91 2.34
N VAL A 4 8.75 16.93 2.33
CA VAL A 4 8.48 15.52 2.00
C VAL A 4 8.89 14.61 3.15
N LEU A 5 8.02 13.65 3.51
CA LEU A 5 8.37 12.47 4.28
C LEU A 5 8.59 11.32 3.31
N LEU A 6 9.69 10.60 3.44
CA LEU A 6 10.03 9.43 2.63
C LEU A 6 10.00 8.16 3.48
N ALA A 7 9.17 7.18 3.08
CA ALA A 7 9.06 5.87 3.73
C ALA A 7 9.44 4.76 2.74
N GLU A 8 10.56 4.08 3.02
CA GLU A 8 11.17 3.04 2.17
C GLU A 8 11.98 2.12 3.07
N ASP A 9 11.77 0.81 3.00
CA ASP A 9 12.46 -0.16 3.86
C ASP A 9 13.91 -0.40 3.41
N GLN A 10 14.17 -0.38 2.11
CA GLN A 10 15.49 -0.59 1.54
C GLN A 10 16.38 0.65 1.77
N ALA A 11 17.34 0.53 2.68
CA ALA A 11 18.19 1.65 3.09
C ALA A 11 18.94 2.32 1.93
N MET A 12 19.41 1.54 0.95
CA MET A 12 20.09 2.08 -0.24
C MET A 12 19.12 2.89 -1.12
N MET A 13 17.93 2.36 -1.36
CA MET A 13 16.90 3.03 -2.16
C MET A 13 16.43 4.30 -1.47
N ARG A 14 16.15 4.23 -0.16
CA ARG A 14 15.77 5.39 0.64
C ARG A 14 16.82 6.51 0.57
N GLY A 15 18.11 6.16 0.76
CA GLY A 15 19.20 7.13 0.66
C GLY A 15 19.35 7.72 -0.74
N ALA A 16 19.20 6.91 -1.80
CA ALA A 16 19.25 7.38 -3.17
C ALA A 16 18.10 8.35 -3.49
N LEU A 17 16.87 8.00 -3.13
CA LEU A 17 15.70 8.86 -3.33
C LEU A 17 15.80 10.16 -2.55
N SER A 18 16.27 10.09 -1.29
CA SER A 18 16.47 11.27 -0.45
C SER A 18 17.51 12.22 -1.07
N LEU A 19 18.64 11.67 -1.55
CA LEU A 19 19.68 12.46 -2.21
C LEU A 19 19.15 13.11 -3.50
N LEU A 20 18.47 12.36 -4.36
CA LEU A 20 17.98 12.85 -5.63
C LEU A 20 16.87 13.90 -5.47
N LEU A 21 15.95 13.69 -4.53
CA LEU A 21 14.93 14.70 -4.19
C LEU A 21 15.57 15.95 -3.56
N GLY A 22 16.67 15.79 -2.81
CA GLY A 22 17.42 16.91 -2.23
C GLY A 22 18.19 17.76 -3.25
N LEU A 23 18.35 17.30 -4.50
CA LEU A 23 18.90 18.11 -5.61
C LEU A 23 17.88 19.08 -6.21
N GLU A 24 16.59 18.91 -5.92
CA GLU A 24 15.52 19.74 -6.41
C GLU A 24 15.40 21.00 -5.53
N GLU A 25 15.50 22.19 -6.11
CA GLU A 25 15.52 23.48 -5.37
C GLU A 25 14.23 23.75 -4.57
N ASP A 26 13.11 23.12 -4.94
CA ASP A 26 11.79 23.36 -4.36
C ASP A 26 11.28 22.21 -3.48
N ILE A 27 12.07 21.12 -3.31
CA ILE A 27 11.72 19.94 -2.52
C ILE A 27 12.70 19.78 -1.34
N GLU A 28 12.18 19.45 -0.17
CA GLU A 28 12.98 19.20 1.04
C GLU A 28 12.49 17.91 1.71
N VAL A 29 13.37 16.92 1.86
CA VAL A 29 13.08 15.70 2.63
C VAL A 29 13.27 16.00 4.12
N VAL A 30 12.17 16.16 4.85
CA VAL A 30 12.18 16.54 6.28
C VAL A 30 12.16 15.34 7.21
N ALA A 31 11.84 14.14 6.71
CA ALA A 31 11.86 12.91 7.47
C ALA A 31 12.05 11.70 6.56
N GLU A 32 12.81 10.72 7.07
CA GLU A 32 13.01 9.41 6.45
C GLU A 32 12.67 8.32 7.45
N VAL A 33 11.89 7.32 7.03
CA VAL A 33 11.53 6.17 7.86
C VAL A 33 11.67 4.87 7.08
N GLY A 34 12.04 3.78 7.75
CA GLY A 34 12.23 2.47 7.14
C GLY A 34 11.12 1.47 7.48
N THR A 35 10.11 1.87 8.24
CA THR A 35 9.01 0.99 8.67
C THR A 35 7.70 1.76 8.72
N GLY A 36 6.59 1.09 8.43
CA GLY A 36 5.29 1.74 8.32
C GLY A 36 4.72 2.29 9.62
N ASP A 37 5.03 1.67 10.76
CA ASP A 37 4.65 2.13 12.10
C ASP A 37 5.28 3.49 12.48
N ARG A 38 6.37 3.86 11.84
CA ARG A 38 7.04 5.15 12.06
C ARG A 38 6.49 6.30 11.20
N ILE A 39 5.69 6.01 10.18
CA ILE A 39 5.19 7.02 9.25
C ILE A 39 4.36 8.08 9.98
N LEU A 40 3.30 7.66 10.66
CA LEU A 40 2.39 8.59 11.32
C LEU A 40 3.07 9.43 12.42
N PRO A 41 3.88 8.86 13.34
CA PRO A 41 4.62 9.66 14.32
C PRO A 41 5.56 10.69 13.69
N ALA A 42 6.27 10.32 12.62
CA ALA A 42 7.14 11.23 11.88
C ALA A 42 6.34 12.34 11.18
N ALA A 43 5.22 11.99 10.54
CA ALA A 43 4.36 12.95 9.86
C ALA A 43 3.73 13.96 10.83
N LEU A 44 3.27 13.52 11.99
CA LEU A 44 2.72 14.41 13.02
C LEU A 44 3.78 15.38 13.58
N ARG A 45 5.03 14.91 13.70
CA ARG A 45 6.16 15.71 14.17
C ARG A 45 6.63 16.75 13.16
N HIS A 46 6.82 16.32 11.89
CA HIS A 46 7.44 17.16 10.85
C HIS A 46 6.43 17.88 9.97
N ARG A 47 5.16 17.47 10.00
CA ARG A 47 4.05 18.04 9.24
C ARG A 47 4.38 18.23 7.75
N PRO A 48 4.81 17.16 7.03
CA PRO A 48 5.16 17.24 5.62
C PRO A 48 3.93 17.60 4.79
N LYS A 49 4.17 18.28 3.66
CA LYS A 49 3.12 18.56 2.67
C LYS A 49 2.79 17.32 1.81
N VAL A 50 3.80 16.47 1.58
CA VAL A 50 3.68 15.24 0.81
C VAL A 50 4.38 14.10 1.57
N ALA A 51 3.73 12.94 1.62
CA ALA A 51 4.33 11.69 2.08
C ALA A 51 4.51 10.75 0.89
N VAL A 52 5.75 10.34 0.63
CA VAL A 52 6.11 9.34 -0.38
C VAL A 52 6.29 8.01 0.35
N LEU A 53 5.44 7.04 0.05
CA LEU A 53 5.35 5.78 0.79
C LEU A 53 5.50 4.59 -0.14
N ASP A 54 6.38 3.65 0.23
CA ASP A 54 6.28 2.30 -0.32
C ASP A 54 5.09 1.56 0.30
N ILE A 55 4.52 0.60 -0.44
CA ILE A 55 3.45 -0.26 0.07
C ILE A 55 4.02 -1.34 0.99
N GLU A 56 5.09 -2.01 0.57
CA GLU A 56 5.64 -3.19 1.25
C GLU A 56 6.63 -2.77 2.35
N LEU A 57 6.13 -2.19 3.44
CA LEU A 57 6.92 -1.77 4.59
C LEU A 57 6.80 -2.76 5.76
N PRO A 58 7.90 -3.02 6.50
CA PRO A 58 7.83 -3.77 7.75
C PRO A 58 6.97 -3.06 8.80
N GLY A 59 6.36 -3.85 9.69
CA GLY A 59 5.54 -3.37 10.80
C GLY A 59 4.13 -2.99 10.37
N ARG A 60 3.96 -2.03 9.50
CA ARG A 60 2.65 -1.59 8.98
C ARG A 60 2.73 -1.35 7.48
N ASN A 61 1.73 -1.80 6.74
CA ASN A 61 1.61 -1.59 5.30
C ASN A 61 1.49 -0.10 4.98
N GLY A 62 2.07 0.34 3.87
CA GLY A 62 2.05 1.73 3.45
C GLY A 62 0.66 2.27 3.11
N LEU A 63 -0.27 1.42 2.64
CA LEU A 63 -1.67 1.83 2.39
C LEU A 63 -2.43 2.05 3.70
N ASP A 64 -2.21 1.22 4.72
CA ASP A 64 -2.77 1.43 6.06
C ASP A 64 -2.24 2.73 6.68
N ALA A 65 -0.93 2.99 6.50
CA ALA A 65 -0.34 4.26 6.95
C ALA A 65 -0.90 5.46 6.18
N ALA A 66 -1.21 5.31 4.90
CA ALA A 66 -1.86 6.34 4.09
C ALA A 66 -3.28 6.65 4.60
N ALA A 67 -4.04 5.63 5.01
CA ALA A 67 -5.36 5.81 5.64
C ALA A 67 -5.25 6.60 6.95
N ASP A 68 -4.29 6.26 7.81
CA ASP A 68 -4.03 7.01 9.06
C ASP A 68 -3.67 8.47 8.79
N LEU A 69 -2.84 8.72 7.77
CA LEU A 69 -2.48 10.09 7.38
C LEU A 69 -3.68 10.88 6.86
N ALA A 70 -4.56 10.24 6.08
CA ALA A 70 -5.77 10.88 5.58
C ALA A 70 -6.71 11.30 6.73
N GLU A 71 -6.80 10.49 7.78
CA GLU A 71 -7.61 10.77 8.96
C GLU A 71 -6.97 11.82 9.89
N GLN A 72 -5.68 11.64 10.23
CA GLN A 72 -5.03 12.39 11.31
C GLN A 72 -4.23 13.62 10.82
N LEU A 73 -3.87 13.65 9.54
CA LEU A 73 -3.14 14.76 8.92
C LEU A 73 -3.65 15.05 7.50
N PRO A 74 -4.92 15.46 7.31
CA PRO A 74 -5.56 15.59 5.98
C PRO A 74 -4.88 16.62 5.06
N GLY A 75 -4.02 17.49 5.60
CA GLY A 75 -3.19 18.41 4.83
C GLY A 75 -1.97 17.78 4.16
N CYS A 76 -1.57 16.57 4.59
CA CYS A 76 -0.48 15.81 3.98
C CYS A 76 -1.02 14.97 2.83
N LYS A 77 -0.50 15.19 1.62
CA LYS A 77 -0.89 14.43 0.43
C LYS A 77 -0.03 13.19 0.29
N VAL A 78 -0.62 12.07 -0.09
CA VAL A 78 0.13 10.81 -0.20
C VAL A 78 0.43 10.47 -1.65
N VAL A 79 1.68 10.10 -1.90
CA VAL A 79 2.22 9.51 -3.13
C VAL A 79 2.67 8.08 -2.79
N ILE A 80 2.12 7.09 -3.45
CA ILE A 80 2.59 5.70 -3.37
C ILE A 80 3.67 5.47 -4.43
N VAL A 81 4.77 4.84 -4.02
CA VAL A 81 5.84 4.38 -4.93
C VAL A 81 6.09 2.92 -4.62
N THR A 82 5.83 2.02 -5.56
CA THR A 82 5.90 0.57 -5.34
C THR A 82 6.65 -0.16 -6.44
N THR A 83 7.23 -1.30 -6.12
CA THR A 83 7.88 -2.18 -7.11
C THR A 83 6.85 -2.79 -8.07
N PHE A 84 5.63 -3.06 -7.59
CA PHE A 84 4.60 -3.75 -8.34
C PHE A 84 3.35 -2.91 -8.49
N GLY A 85 3.05 -2.50 -9.73
CA GLY A 85 1.80 -1.82 -10.10
C GLY A 85 0.59 -2.77 -10.11
N ARG A 86 0.28 -3.42 -8.96
CA ARG A 86 -0.87 -4.32 -8.87
C ARG A 86 -2.16 -3.52 -8.92
N PRO A 87 -3.12 -3.88 -9.80
CA PRO A 87 -4.38 -3.13 -9.94
C PRO A 87 -5.17 -2.98 -8.64
N GLY A 88 -5.07 -3.96 -7.76
CA GLY A 88 -5.75 -3.93 -6.47
C GLY A 88 -5.15 -2.92 -5.49
N TYR A 89 -3.84 -2.77 -5.45
CA TYR A 89 -3.19 -1.74 -4.65
C TYR A 89 -3.58 -0.34 -5.09
N LEU A 90 -3.70 -0.12 -6.40
CA LEU A 90 -4.19 1.16 -6.91
C LEU A 90 -5.61 1.45 -6.41
N ARG A 91 -6.52 0.45 -6.45
CA ARG A 91 -7.88 0.64 -5.96
C ARG A 91 -7.89 1.01 -4.48
N GLN A 92 -7.21 0.23 -3.62
CA GLN A 92 -7.10 0.52 -2.19
C GLN A 92 -6.50 1.91 -1.95
N ALA A 93 -5.44 2.27 -2.69
CA ALA A 93 -4.82 3.59 -2.62
C ALA A 93 -5.83 4.71 -2.91
N MET A 94 -6.65 4.54 -3.94
CA MET A 94 -7.67 5.54 -4.31
C MET A 94 -8.78 5.64 -3.27
N GLU A 95 -9.22 4.52 -2.70
CA GLU A 95 -10.23 4.49 -1.64
C GLU A 95 -9.79 5.25 -0.38
N VAL A 96 -8.50 5.20 -0.03
CA VAL A 96 -7.93 5.95 1.12
C VAL A 96 -7.48 7.37 0.76
N GLY A 97 -7.70 7.82 -0.48
CA GLY A 97 -7.45 9.20 -0.90
C GLY A 97 -6.00 9.51 -1.32
N VAL A 98 -5.21 8.49 -1.68
CA VAL A 98 -3.88 8.68 -2.28
C VAL A 98 -3.98 9.51 -3.55
N ARG A 99 -3.01 10.41 -3.77
CA ARG A 99 -3.03 11.36 -4.89
C ARG A 99 -2.11 10.99 -6.03
N ALA A 100 -1.10 10.14 -5.81
CA ALA A 100 -0.30 9.58 -6.89
C ALA A 100 0.04 8.12 -6.61
N PHE A 101 0.14 7.35 -7.69
CA PHE A 101 0.57 5.96 -7.66
C PHE A 101 1.58 5.74 -8.78
N LEU A 102 2.83 5.47 -8.39
CA LEU A 102 3.97 5.31 -9.29
C LEU A 102 4.63 3.94 -9.10
N VAL A 103 5.25 3.43 -10.16
CA VAL A 103 6.04 2.21 -10.11
C VAL A 103 7.52 2.59 -10.05
N LYS A 104 8.31 1.88 -9.23
CA LYS A 104 9.74 2.17 -8.97
C LYS A 104 10.66 1.96 -10.18
N ASP A 105 10.16 1.42 -11.28
CA ASP A 105 10.88 1.28 -12.55
C ASP A 105 10.92 2.57 -13.39
N ARG A 106 10.21 3.63 -12.94
CA ARG A 106 10.20 4.94 -13.60
C ARG A 106 11.41 5.78 -13.22
N PRO A 107 11.84 6.71 -14.11
CA PRO A 107 12.87 7.69 -13.78
C PRO A 107 12.51 8.52 -12.55
N VAL A 108 13.51 8.86 -11.71
CA VAL A 108 13.28 9.62 -10.47
C VAL A 108 12.73 11.04 -10.72
N GLU A 109 12.99 11.60 -11.88
CA GLU A 109 12.45 12.89 -12.32
C GLU A 109 10.92 12.88 -12.39
N GLU A 110 10.33 11.72 -12.70
CA GLU A 110 8.87 11.54 -12.67
C GLU A 110 8.33 11.60 -11.24
N LEU A 111 9.07 11.12 -10.25
CA LEU A 111 8.68 11.23 -8.84
C LEU A 111 8.69 12.69 -8.39
N ALA A 112 9.73 13.47 -8.70
CA ALA A 112 9.77 14.89 -8.37
C ALA A 112 8.62 15.66 -9.05
N ALA A 113 8.36 15.37 -10.33
CA ALA A 113 7.24 15.95 -11.05
C ALA A 113 5.88 15.58 -10.42
N ALA A 114 5.71 14.30 -10.01
CA ALA A 114 4.49 13.84 -9.35
C ALA A 114 4.28 14.53 -7.99
N ILE A 115 5.34 14.70 -7.18
CA ILE A 115 5.29 15.44 -5.91
C ILE A 115 4.77 16.87 -6.13
N ARG A 116 5.27 17.58 -7.15
CA ARG A 116 4.81 18.95 -7.49
C ARG A 116 3.34 18.97 -7.89
N ARG A 117 2.93 18.07 -8.78
CA ARG A 117 1.55 17.97 -9.26
C ARG A 117 0.59 17.62 -8.12
N VAL A 118 0.96 16.65 -7.28
CA VAL A 118 0.18 16.28 -6.09
C VAL A 118 0.09 17.46 -5.11
N HIS A 119 1.19 18.17 -4.89
CA HIS A 119 1.18 19.39 -4.05
C HIS A 119 0.25 20.47 -4.61
N ALA A 120 0.15 20.60 -5.95
CA ALA A 120 -0.80 21.48 -6.62
C ALA A 120 -2.27 20.99 -6.54
N GLY A 121 -2.52 19.77 -6.07
CA GLY A 121 -3.86 19.20 -5.91
C GLY A 121 -4.29 18.25 -7.02
N GLU A 122 -3.39 17.95 -7.96
CA GLU A 122 -3.66 16.98 -9.03
C GLU A 122 -3.63 15.53 -8.53
N VAL A 123 -4.19 14.64 -9.34
CA VAL A 123 -4.07 13.19 -9.20
C VAL A 123 -3.15 12.68 -10.31
N VAL A 124 -2.16 11.85 -9.95
CA VAL A 124 -1.15 11.34 -10.87
C VAL A 124 -1.15 9.82 -10.83
N ILE A 125 -1.74 9.19 -11.84
CA ILE A 125 -1.84 7.73 -11.98
C ILE A 125 -1.48 7.37 -13.42
N ASP A 126 -0.71 6.30 -13.57
CA ASP A 126 -0.45 5.72 -14.90
C ASP A 126 -1.77 5.27 -15.54
N PRO A 127 -2.08 5.71 -16.80
CA PRO A 127 -3.34 5.38 -17.46
C PRO A 127 -3.53 3.86 -17.69
N GLU A 128 -2.46 3.10 -17.95
CA GLU A 128 -2.54 1.66 -18.17
C GLU A 128 -2.88 0.95 -16.85
N LEU A 129 -2.27 1.38 -15.74
CA LEU A 129 -2.56 0.88 -14.41
C LEU A 129 -3.98 1.23 -13.96
N ALA A 130 -4.44 2.44 -14.24
CA ALA A 130 -5.83 2.84 -13.99
C ALA A 130 -6.83 1.97 -14.77
N ALA A 131 -6.57 1.74 -16.06
CA ALA A 131 -7.39 0.86 -16.88
C ALA A 131 -7.38 -0.61 -16.39
N ALA A 132 -6.24 -1.11 -15.91
CA ALA A 132 -6.13 -2.43 -15.32
C ALA A 132 -6.95 -2.55 -14.01
N ALA A 133 -6.87 -1.55 -13.14
CA ALA A 133 -7.63 -1.51 -11.88
C ALA A 133 -9.15 -1.49 -12.12
N LEU A 134 -9.61 -0.79 -13.15
CA LEU A 134 -11.02 -0.79 -13.54
C LEU A 134 -11.51 -2.16 -14.03
N ARG A 135 -10.64 -2.94 -14.69
CA ARG A 135 -10.97 -4.31 -15.15
C ARG A 135 -11.03 -5.35 -14.04
N THR A 136 -10.32 -5.14 -12.95
CA THR A 136 -10.18 -6.14 -11.87
C THR A 136 -11.48 -6.40 -11.08
N GLY A 137 -12.54 -5.65 -11.28
CA GLY A 137 -13.84 -5.87 -10.60
C GLY A 137 -13.79 -5.55 -9.08
N ALA A 138 -14.95 -5.61 -8.41
CA ALA A 138 -15.03 -5.44 -6.96
C ALA A 138 -14.40 -6.65 -6.22
N ASN A 139 -13.90 -6.43 -5.00
CA ASN A 139 -13.41 -7.51 -4.16
C ASN A 139 -14.55 -8.50 -3.86
N PRO A 140 -14.46 -9.79 -4.28
CA PRO A 140 -15.51 -10.77 -4.04
C PRO A 140 -15.49 -11.34 -2.61
N LEU A 141 -14.40 -11.09 -1.87
CA LEU A 141 -14.20 -11.63 -0.53
C LEU A 141 -14.88 -10.75 0.51
N THR A 142 -15.57 -11.37 1.46
CA THR A 142 -16.03 -10.70 2.66
C THR A 142 -14.85 -10.38 3.60
N GLU A 143 -15.04 -9.50 4.56
CA GLU A 143 -14.03 -9.15 5.56
C GLU A 143 -13.49 -10.39 6.29
N ARG A 144 -14.37 -11.28 6.73
CA ARG A 144 -13.99 -12.53 7.41
C ARG A 144 -13.25 -13.52 6.52
N GLU A 145 -13.58 -13.60 5.24
CA GLU A 145 -12.84 -14.41 4.28
C GLU A 145 -11.44 -13.84 4.04
N ARG A 146 -11.30 -12.50 4.02
CA ARG A 146 -10.00 -11.83 3.92
C ARG A 146 -9.14 -12.09 5.16
N ASP A 147 -9.69 -11.91 6.37
CA ASP A 147 -8.98 -12.17 7.63
C ASP A 147 -8.38 -13.58 7.66
N VAL A 148 -9.22 -14.58 7.31
CA VAL A 148 -8.82 -15.99 7.30
C VAL A 148 -7.80 -16.28 6.20
N LEU A 149 -7.97 -15.72 5.01
CA LEU A 149 -7.08 -15.95 3.89
C LEU A 149 -5.73 -15.26 4.11
N THR A 150 -5.71 -14.06 4.68
CA THR A 150 -4.49 -13.35 5.10
C THR A 150 -3.71 -14.16 6.14
N ALA A 151 -4.40 -14.68 7.16
CA ALA A 151 -3.76 -15.53 8.16
C ALA A 151 -3.22 -16.88 7.57
N ALA A 152 -3.69 -17.27 6.40
CA ALA A 152 -3.23 -18.48 5.70
C ALA A 152 -2.00 -18.25 4.80
N THR A 153 -1.63 -17.01 4.51
CA THR A 153 -0.49 -16.67 3.62
C THR A 153 0.84 -17.18 4.17
N ASP A 154 1.02 -17.15 5.49
CA ASP A 154 2.26 -17.58 6.18
C ASP A 154 2.39 -19.12 6.30
N GLY A 155 1.57 -19.89 5.61
CA GLY A 155 1.60 -21.36 5.69
C GLY A 155 1.05 -21.94 6.98
N ARG A 156 0.37 -21.16 7.82
CA ARG A 156 -0.23 -21.59 9.09
C ARG A 156 -1.25 -22.72 8.90
N THR A 157 -1.36 -23.61 9.90
CA THR A 157 -2.38 -24.65 9.92
C THR A 157 -3.76 -24.06 10.21
N VAL A 158 -4.82 -24.81 9.88
CA VAL A 158 -6.20 -24.41 10.20
C VAL A 158 -6.39 -24.19 11.70
N ALA A 159 -5.72 -25.00 12.54
CA ALA A 159 -5.77 -24.88 14.01
C ALA A 159 -5.11 -23.56 14.48
N ASP A 160 -3.96 -23.18 13.90
CA ASP A 160 -3.26 -21.93 14.24
C ASP A 160 -4.11 -20.70 13.87
N ILE A 161 -4.71 -20.72 12.66
CA ILE A 161 -5.61 -19.67 12.19
C ILE A 161 -6.83 -19.54 13.11
N ALA A 162 -7.43 -20.67 13.48
CA ALA A 162 -8.58 -20.73 14.38
C ALA A 162 -8.23 -20.11 15.74
N GLY A 163 -7.07 -20.46 16.30
CA GLY A 163 -6.57 -19.87 17.55
C GLY A 163 -6.34 -18.36 17.45
N THR A 164 -5.68 -17.90 16.37
CA THR A 164 -5.35 -16.49 16.17
C THR A 164 -6.61 -15.61 15.99
N LEU A 165 -7.60 -16.10 15.24
CA LEU A 165 -8.83 -15.35 14.93
C LEU A 165 -9.99 -15.64 15.89
N HIS A 166 -9.78 -16.45 16.93
CA HIS A 166 -10.80 -16.86 17.88
C HIS A 166 -12.03 -17.52 17.21
N LEU A 167 -11.77 -18.40 16.23
CA LEU A 167 -12.77 -19.13 15.46
C LEU A 167 -12.67 -20.64 15.72
N SER A 168 -13.72 -21.40 15.37
CA SER A 168 -13.59 -22.86 15.29
C SER A 168 -12.86 -23.27 14.01
N GLU A 169 -12.16 -24.41 14.03
CA GLU A 169 -11.53 -24.95 12.83
C GLU A 169 -12.51 -25.21 11.68
N SER A 170 -13.73 -25.61 11.98
CA SER A 170 -14.79 -25.80 10.98
C SER A 170 -15.17 -24.47 10.31
N THR A 171 -15.25 -23.40 11.09
CA THR A 171 -15.50 -22.05 10.56
C THR A 171 -14.37 -21.57 9.66
N VAL A 172 -13.10 -21.78 10.05
CA VAL A 172 -11.94 -21.45 9.22
C VAL A 172 -11.98 -22.22 7.90
N ARG A 173 -12.25 -23.54 7.93
CA ARG A 173 -12.37 -24.36 6.70
C ARG A 173 -13.48 -23.84 5.78
N ASN A 174 -14.62 -23.42 6.33
CA ASN A 174 -15.72 -22.85 5.55
C ASN A 174 -15.31 -21.55 4.86
N TYR A 175 -14.66 -20.61 5.58
CA TYR A 175 -14.16 -19.37 4.98
C TYR A 175 -13.09 -19.60 3.92
N LEU A 176 -12.14 -20.52 4.15
CA LEU A 176 -11.15 -20.90 3.14
C LEU A 176 -11.80 -21.48 1.89
N SER A 177 -12.78 -22.38 2.05
CA SER A 177 -13.52 -22.99 0.92
C SER A 177 -14.29 -21.93 0.13
N ALA A 178 -14.94 -20.99 0.81
CA ALA A 178 -15.65 -19.88 0.18
C ALA A 178 -14.69 -18.96 -0.58
N ALA A 179 -13.54 -18.61 0.02
CA ALA A 179 -12.52 -17.80 -0.61
C ALA A 179 -11.95 -18.47 -1.87
N ILE A 180 -11.62 -19.76 -1.81
CA ILE A 180 -11.17 -20.55 -2.97
C ILE A 180 -12.20 -20.54 -4.10
N ALA A 181 -13.47 -20.73 -3.77
CA ALA A 181 -14.54 -20.71 -4.77
C ALA A 181 -14.70 -19.32 -5.41
N LYS A 182 -14.67 -18.25 -4.61
CA LYS A 182 -14.82 -16.86 -5.08
C LYS A 182 -13.63 -16.37 -5.91
N THR A 183 -12.42 -16.83 -5.60
CA THR A 183 -11.22 -16.51 -6.38
C THR A 183 -11.04 -17.41 -7.62
N GLY A 184 -11.86 -18.46 -7.77
CA GLY A 184 -11.79 -19.39 -8.90
C GLY A 184 -10.51 -20.24 -8.91
N THR A 185 -9.89 -20.45 -7.75
CA THR A 185 -8.61 -21.16 -7.59
C THR A 185 -8.82 -22.60 -7.09
N ARG A 186 -7.74 -23.39 -7.02
CA ARG A 186 -7.80 -24.81 -6.66
C ARG A 186 -7.51 -25.07 -5.18
N ASN A 187 -6.81 -24.16 -4.52
CA ASN A 187 -6.39 -24.32 -3.13
C ASN A 187 -6.17 -22.95 -2.46
N ARG A 188 -5.99 -22.95 -1.13
CA ARG A 188 -5.84 -21.75 -0.32
C ARG A 188 -4.59 -20.92 -0.67
N ILE A 189 -3.51 -21.57 -1.16
CA ILE A 189 -2.27 -20.86 -1.52
C ILE A 189 -2.49 -20.07 -2.79
N GLU A 190 -3.09 -20.72 -3.81
CA GLU A 190 -3.48 -20.03 -5.04
C GLU A 190 -4.51 -18.92 -4.79
N ALA A 191 -5.47 -19.16 -3.87
CA ALA A 191 -6.46 -18.16 -3.50
C ALA A 191 -5.81 -16.94 -2.84
N ALA A 192 -4.86 -17.15 -1.92
CA ALA A 192 -4.13 -16.07 -1.28
C ALA A 192 -3.30 -15.27 -2.29
N HIS A 193 -2.57 -15.96 -3.18
CA HIS A 193 -1.77 -15.32 -4.22
C HIS A 193 -2.65 -14.50 -5.19
N ALA A 194 -3.72 -15.08 -5.71
CA ALA A 194 -4.66 -14.37 -6.58
C ALA A 194 -5.29 -13.16 -5.87
N ALA A 195 -5.67 -13.31 -4.60
CA ALA A 195 -6.25 -12.23 -3.82
C ALA A 195 -5.24 -11.09 -3.56
N GLN A 196 -3.96 -11.40 -3.34
CA GLN A 196 -2.89 -10.41 -3.25
C GLN A 196 -2.64 -9.69 -4.58
N GLU A 197 -2.57 -10.44 -5.71
CA GLU A 197 -2.39 -9.84 -7.04
C GLU A 197 -3.52 -8.87 -7.41
N HIS A 198 -4.76 -9.21 -7.01
CA HIS A 198 -5.93 -8.37 -7.24
C HIS A 198 -6.13 -7.29 -6.15
N GLY A 199 -5.32 -7.29 -5.08
CA GLY A 199 -5.45 -6.38 -3.93
C GLY A 199 -6.76 -6.57 -3.18
N TRP A 200 -7.20 -7.81 -3.06
CA TRP A 200 -8.35 -8.19 -2.25
C TRP A 200 -7.97 -8.51 -0.80
N LEU A 201 -6.66 -8.69 -0.53
CA LEU A 201 -6.04 -8.84 0.79
C LEU A 201 -5.21 -7.61 1.13
#